data_0ed4c06c3c51b26b97499dd17e5deb05
#
_entry.id   0ed4c06c3c51b26b97499dd17e5deb05
#
_cell.length_a   1.000
_cell.length_b   1.000
_cell.length_c   1.000
_cell.angle_alpha   90.00
_cell.angle_beta   90.00
_cell.angle_gamma   90.00
#
_symmetry.space_group_name_H-M   'P 1'
#
loop_
_entity.id
_entity.type
_entity.pdbx_description
1 polymer ?
#
loop_
_entity_poly.entity_id
_entity_poly.type
_entity_poly.pdbx_seq_one_letter_code
_entity_poly.pdbx_strand_id
1 'polypeptide(L)'
;MTNTNKDEKVLTEHKIPLTASEMGFLWTQYLNDSLAVCVMKYFKSICEDKEILPLIENSLSIAENDIKIITEIFTKENHPIPIGFTDEDVNVNAPRLFSDTFILMYIQKLEIIAMASIGVAIGVSARSDVSNFFRNLLISVSELHDKARKVMLSKGVYVRSAQIPSPDKVDFIDKQGFLFDFLGSHKRPLTAIEITHLFINIQTKCNG
;
A
#
# COMPACT_ATOMS: atom_id res chain seq x y z
N MET A 1 -42.95 7.52 24.35
CA MET A 1 -42.28 6.24 24.08
C MET A 1 -41.52 6.40 22.79
N THR A 2 -40.25 6.57 22.75
CA THR A 2 -39.35 6.41 21.59
C THR A 2 -38.10 7.26 21.67
N ASN A 3 -37.23 7.01 22.62
CA ASN A 3 -35.87 7.56 22.53
C ASN A 3 -34.78 6.62 23.10
N THR A 4 -35.16 5.42 23.54
CA THR A 4 -34.23 4.45 24.15
C THR A 4 -33.43 3.65 23.13
N ASN A 5 -33.85 3.59 21.86
CA ASN A 5 -33.25 2.67 20.89
C ASN A 5 -32.05 3.23 20.10
N LYS A 6 -31.87 4.56 20.08
CA LYS A 6 -30.71 5.18 19.40
C LYS A 6 -29.47 5.24 20.30
N ASP A 7 -29.70 5.52 21.59
CA ASP A 7 -28.59 5.64 22.55
C ASP A 7 -28.01 4.25 22.92
N GLU A 8 -28.84 3.21 22.92
CA GLU A 8 -28.41 1.83 23.16
C GLU A 8 -27.57 1.27 22.01
N LYS A 9 -27.85 1.67 20.76
CA LYS A 9 -27.09 1.25 19.57
C LYS A 9 -25.70 1.92 19.51
N VAL A 10 -25.59 3.18 19.90
CA VAL A 10 -24.32 3.92 19.99
C VAL A 10 -23.45 3.35 21.11
N LEU A 11 -24.02 2.99 22.25
CA LEU A 11 -23.32 2.39 23.38
C LEU A 11 -22.81 0.98 23.07
N THR A 12 -23.44 0.25 22.15
CA THR A 12 -23.03 -1.10 21.75
C THR A 12 -21.78 -1.06 20.85
N GLU A 13 -21.65 -0.10 19.95
CA GLU A 13 -20.48 0.05 19.08
C GLU A 13 -19.19 0.36 19.86
N HIS A 14 -19.28 1.16 20.95
CA HIS A 14 -18.13 1.50 21.79
C HIS A 14 -17.63 0.39 22.72
N LYS A 15 -18.33 -0.74 22.79
CA LYS A 15 -17.99 -1.88 23.69
C LYS A 15 -17.52 -3.13 22.96
N ILE A 16 -17.45 -3.11 21.63
CA ILE A 16 -16.99 -4.27 20.86
C ILE A 16 -15.45 -4.31 20.93
N PRO A 17 -14.82 -5.39 21.47
CA PRO A 17 -13.39 -5.56 21.46
C PRO A 17 -12.85 -5.66 20.03
N LEU A 18 -11.57 -5.32 19.84
CA LEU A 18 -10.90 -5.55 18.55
C LEU A 18 -10.91 -7.04 18.21
N THR A 19 -11.27 -7.36 16.98
CA THR A 19 -11.13 -8.71 16.43
C THR A 19 -9.65 -9.05 16.18
N ALA A 20 -9.32 -10.34 16.04
CA ALA A 20 -7.96 -10.75 15.69
C ALA A 20 -7.47 -10.14 14.36
N SER A 21 -8.36 -9.99 13.39
CA SER A 21 -8.03 -9.36 12.10
C SER A 21 -7.73 -7.87 12.25
N GLU A 22 -8.58 -7.12 12.96
CA GLU A 22 -8.37 -5.68 13.24
C GLU A 22 -7.06 -5.47 13.99
N MET A 23 -6.81 -6.26 15.03
CA MET A 23 -5.58 -6.25 15.78
C MET A 23 -4.36 -6.50 14.88
N GLY A 24 -4.39 -7.54 14.07
CA GLY A 24 -3.29 -7.90 13.18
C GLY A 24 -2.98 -6.83 12.15
N PHE A 25 -4.02 -6.23 11.54
CA PHE A 25 -3.82 -5.14 10.57
C PHE A 25 -3.31 -3.86 11.23
N LEU A 26 -3.84 -3.44 12.37
CA LEU A 26 -3.35 -2.28 13.11
C LEU A 26 -1.89 -2.48 13.58
N TRP A 27 -1.56 -3.68 14.08
CA TRP A 27 -0.20 -4.02 14.49
C TRP A 27 0.79 -3.96 13.35
N THR A 28 0.44 -4.58 12.21
CA THR A 28 1.28 -4.58 11.00
C THR A 28 1.43 -3.18 10.43
N GLN A 29 0.35 -2.38 10.41
CA GLN A 29 0.40 -1.00 9.95
C GLN A 29 1.35 -0.17 10.83
N TYR A 30 1.26 -0.28 12.16
CA TYR A 30 2.17 0.41 13.08
C TYR A 30 3.64 0.10 12.79
N LEU A 31 3.99 -1.19 12.58
CA LEU A 31 5.35 -1.60 12.25
C LEU A 31 5.82 -1.03 10.91
N ASN A 32 4.96 -1.09 9.90
CA ASN A 32 5.26 -0.54 8.57
C ASN A 32 5.47 0.97 8.62
N ASP A 33 4.61 1.71 9.33
CA ASP A 33 4.71 3.16 9.45
C ASP A 33 5.95 3.57 10.24
N SER A 34 6.29 2.88 11.33
CA SER A 34 7.50 3.16 12.09
C SER A 34 8.77 2.95 11.26
N LEU A 35 8.80 1.90 10.41
CA LEU A 35 9.87 1.71 9.44
C LEU A 35 9.86 2.80 8.38
N ALA A 36 8.69 3.15 7.84
CA ALA A 36 8.55 4.21 6.84
C ALA A 36 9.05 5.55 7.36
N VAL A 37 8.80 5.90 8.63
CA VAL A 37 9.34 7.11 9.27
C VAL A 37 10.86 7.14 9.20
N CYS A 38 11.54 6.04 9.57
CA CYS A 38 13.01 5.95 9.50
C CYS A 38 13.52 6.11 8.06
N VAL A 39 12.93 5.38 7.12
CA VAL A 39 13.33 5.41 5.71
C VAL A 39 13.10 6.80 5.09
N MET A 40 11.95 7.42 5.35
CA MET A 40 11.62 8.74 4.81
C MET A 40 12.49 9.84 5.42
N LYS A 41 12.85 9.76 6.71
CA LYS A 41 13.83 10.67 7.33
C LYS A 41 15.18 10.60 6.62
N TYR A 42 15.68 9.40 6.33
CA TYR A 42 16.91 9.23 5.58
C TYR A 42 16.77 9.75 4.13
N PHE A 43 15.71 9.40 3.43
CA PHE A 43 15.48 9.91 2.06
C PHE A 43 15.40 11.43 2.02
N LYS A 44 14.74 12.05 3.01
CA LYS A 44 14.65 13.51 3.13
C LYS A 44 16.04 14.14 3.25
N SER A 45 16.96 13.49 3.99
CA SER A 45 18.32 14.02 4.21
C SER A 45 19.21 13.97 2.98
N ILE A 46 18.94 13.08 2.02
CA ILE A 46 19.78 12.85 0.83
C ILE A 46 19.11 13.28 -0.50
N CYS A 47 17.83 13.63 -0.48
CA CYS A 47 17.09 14.03 -1.68
C CYS A 47 17.50 15.44 -2.13
N GLU A 48 17.88 15.57 -3.40
CA GLU A 48 18.27 16.84 -4.03
C GLU A 48 17.16 17.39 -4.95
N ASP A 49 16.22 16.52 -5.39
CA ASP A 49 15.16 16.87 -6.33
C ASP A 49 13.99 17.56 -5.62
N LYS A 50 13.74 18.82 -5.97
CA LYS A 50 12.70 19.66 -5.37
C LYS A 50 11.26 19.21 -5.65
N GLU A 51 11.04 18.37 -6.67
CA GLU A 51 9.71 17.83 -6.97
C GLU A 51 9.44 16.54 -6.18
N ILE A 52 10.50 15.84 -5.76
CA ILE A 52 10.41 14.59 -4.99
C ILE A 52 10.34 14.87 -3.49
N LEU A 53 11.04 15.87 -3.01
CA LEU A 53 11.06 16.23 -1.59
C LEU A 53 9.66 16.36 -0.96
N PRO A 54 8.67 17.04 -1.58
CA PRO A 54 7.32 17.13 -1.03
C PRO A 54 6.60 15.77 -0.94
N LEU A 55 6.96 14.80 -1.79
CA LEU A 55 6.39 13.44 -1.71
C LEU A 55 6.93 12.69 -0.50
N ILE A 56 8.23 12.83 -0.22
CA ILE A 56 8.87 12.26 0.97
C ILE A 56 8.23 12.85 2.23
N GLU A 57 8.06 14.17 2.28
CA GLU A 57 7.45 14.87 3.43
C GLU A 57 5.99 14.46 3.64
N ASN A 58 5.23 14.27 2.55
CA ASN A 58 3.85 13.80 2.64
C ASN A 58 3.79 12.35 3.15
N SER A 59 4.63 11.45 2.64
CA SER A 59 4.73 10.07 3.12
C SER A 59 5.09 10.01 4.61
N LEU A 60 6.07 10.81 5.03
CA LEU A 60 6.48 10.92 6.43
C LEU A 60 5.32 11.39 7.32
N SER A 61 4.61 12.44 6.91
CA SER A 61 3.46 12.97 7.65
C SER A 61 2.31 11.97 7.78
N ILE A 62 2.03 11.18 6.74
CA ILE A 62 1.02 10.11 6.78
C ILE A 62 1.44 9.07 7.83
N ALA A 63 2.66 8.55 7.77
CA ALA A 63 3.14 7.51 8.67
C ALA A 63 3.16 7.98 10.15
N GLU A 64 3.61 9.19 10.42
CA GLU A 64 3.61 9.75 11.78
C GLU A 64 2.19 9.94 12.34
N ASN A 65 1.24 10.36 11.51
CA ASN A 65 -0.17 10.48 11.91
C ASN A 65 -0.80 9.12 12.19
N ASP A 66 -0.50 8.12 11.39
CA ASP A 66 -1.05 6.77 11.54
C ASP A 66 -0.55 6.09 12.82
N ILE A 67 0.75 6.19 13.11
CA ILE A 67 1.32 5.74 14.38
C ILE A 67 0.56 6.35 15.57
N LYS A 68 0.26 7.64 15.52
CA LYS A 68 -0.47 8.33 16.58
C LYS A 68 -1.88 7.76 16.74
N ILE A 69 -2.63 7.61 15.64
CA ILE A 69 -4.01 7.10 15.67
C ILE A 69 -4.04 5.66 16.18
N ILE A 70 -3.14 4.80 15.70
CA ILE A 70 -3.06 3.40 16.14
C ILE A 70 -2.70 3.32 17.62
N THR A 71 -1.77 4.16 18.09
CA THR A 71 -1.41 4.26 19.51
C THR A 71 -2.62 4.64 20.37
N GLU A 72 -3.45 5.59 19.92
CA GLU A 72 -4.68 5.97 20.58
C GLU A 72 -5.69 4.82 20.65
N ILE A 73 -5.85 4.06 19.56
CA ILE A 73 -6.74 2.88 19.52
C ILE A 73 -6.27 1.83 20.52
N PHE A 74 -5.00 1.43 20.50
CA PHE A 74 -4.46 0.43 21.42
C PHE A 74 -4.51 0.88 22.89
N THR A 75 -4.24 2.15 23.16
CA THR A 75 -4.33 2.72 24.53
C THR A 75 -5.75 2.66 25.08
N LYS A 76 -6.76 2.99 24.26
CA LYS A 76 -8.19 2.90 24.65
C LYS A 76 -8.62 1.46 24.96
N GLU A 77 -8.02 0.49 24.29
CA GLU A 77 -8.30 -0.93 24.50
C GLU A 77 -7.45 -1.55 25.65
N ASN A 78 -6.59 -0.79 26.30
CA ASN A 78 -5.58 -1.28 27.25
C ASN A 78 -4.69 -2.35 26.62
N HIS A 79 -4.40 -2.25 25.33
CA HIS A 79 -3.58 -3.19 24.59
C HIS A 79 -2.13 -2.69 24.52
N PRO A 80 -1.13 -3.59 24.61
CA PRO A 80 0.27 -3.20 24.41
C PRO A 80 0.49 -2.57 23.04
N ILE A 81 1.25 -1.48 23.01
CA ILE A 81 1.67 -0.83 21.77
C ILE A 81 2.85 -1.63 21.19
N PRO A 82 2.90 -1.89 19.86
CA PRO A 82 4.03 -2.57 19.24
C PRO A 82 5.35 -1.83 19.50
N ILE A 83 6.43 -2.57 19.70
CA ILE A 83 7.77 -2.01 19.62
C ILE A 83 8.07 -1.83 18.13
N GLY A 84 8.01 -0.60 17.65
CA GLY A 84 8.33 -0.26 16.27
C GLY A 84 9.77 0.17 16.10
N PHE A 85 10.09 0.68 14.91
CA PHE A 85 11.37 1.29 14.60
C PHE A 85 11.42 2.73 15.16
N THR A 86 12.62 3.16 15.55
CA THR A 86 12.88 4.45 16.19
C THR A 86 14.04 5.19 15.50
N ASP A 87 14.33 6.41 15.94
CA ASP A 87 15.49 7.17 15.46
C ASP A 87 16.85 6.48 15.74
N GLU A 88 16.88 5.47 16.62
CA GLU A 88 18.07 4.65 16.87
C GLU A 88 18.34 3.65 15.73
N ASP A 89 17.30 3.32 14.93
CA ASP A 89 17.39 2.37 13.83
C ASP A 89 17.78 3.02 12.49
N VAL A 90 17.98 4.35 12.46
CA VAL A 90 18.34 5.07 11.24
C VAL A 90 19.49 6.05 11.46
N ASN A 91 20.45 6.05 10.53
CA ASN A 91 21.49 7.07 10.47
C ASN A 91 21.19 8.06 9.33
N VAL A 92 20.52 9.16 9.63
CA VAL A 92 20.19 10.21 8.65
C VAL A 92 21.42 10.93 8.08
N ASN A 93 22.59 10.79 8.72
CA ASN A 93 23.85 11.36 8.25
C ASN A 93 24.68 10.36 7.42
N ALA A 94 24.12 9.18 7.11
CA ALA A 94 24.79 8.23 6.23
C ALA A 94 25.02 8.83 4.84
N PRO A 95 26.11 8.45 4.14
CA PRO A 95 26.37 8.89 2.77
C PRO A 95 25.18 8.56 1.87
N ARG A 96 24.99 9.35 0.81
CA ARG A 96 23.94 9.11 -0.18
C ARG A 96 24.12 7.74 -0.85
N LEU A 97 23.19 6.81 -0.58
CA LEU A 97 23.17 5.45 -1.12
C LEU A 97 22.23 5.30 -2.32
N PHE A 98 21.21 6.18 -2.43
CA PHE A 98 20.14 6.06 -3.42
C PHE A 98 20.00 7.33 -4.26
N SER A 99 19.67 7.17 -5.54
CA SER A 99 19.32 8.27 -6.42
C SER A 99 17.90 8.80 -6.14
N ASP A 100 17.61 10.02 -6.52
CA ASP A 100 16.27 10.59 -6.39
C ASP A 100 15.23 9.80 -7.21
N THR A 101 15.63 9.28 -8.37
CA THR A 101 14.77 8.38 -9.16
C THR A 101 14.42 7.10 -8.40
N PHE A 102 15.38 6.49 -7.70
CA PHE A 102 15.11 5.33 -6.85
C PHE A 102 14.12 5.69 -5.74
N ILE A 103 14.33 6.81 -5.05
CA ILE A 103 13.43 7.28 -3.97
C ILE A 103 11.99 7.45 -4.49
N LEU A 104 11.82 8.08 -5.65
CA LEU A 104 10.51 8.26 -6.28
C LEU A 104 9.85 6.93 -6.62
N MET A 105 10.61 5.99 -7.18
CA MET A 105 10.11 4.64 -7.49
C MET A 105 9.75 3.87 -6.22
N TYR A 106 10.56 3.99 -5.16
CA TYR A 106 10.31 3.37 -3.86
C TYR A 106 8.98 3.85 -3.27
N ILE A 107 8.75 5.17 -3.20
CA ILE A 107 7.48 5.74 -2.72
C ILE A 107 6.32 5.16 -3.53
N GLN A 108 6.36 5.25 -4.86
CA GLN A 108 5.28 4.77 -5.72
C GLN A 108 4.98 3.27 -5.52
N LYS A 109 6.00 2.43 -5.27
CA LYS A 109 5.80 1.00 -5.01
C LYS A 109 5.23 0.75 -3.62
N LEU A 110 5.71 1.46 -2.62
CA LEU A 110 5.19 1.38 -1.26
C LEU A 110 3.69 1.68 -1.24
N GLU A 111 3.26 2.73 -1.94
CA GLU A 111 1.84 3.11 -2.01
C GLU A 111 0.97 2.03 -2.70
N ILE A 112 1.45 1.37 -3.74
CA ILE A 112 0.72 0.28 -4.40
C ILE A 112 0.50 -0.89 -3.42
N ILE A 113 1.53 -1.28 -2.68
CA ILE A 113 1.46 -2.37 -1.71
C ILE A 113 0.54 -1.98 -0.55
N ALA A 114 0.66 -0.75 -0.07
CA ALA A 114 -0.18 -0.22 1.00
C ALA A 114 -1.66 -0.23 0.61
N MET A 115 -2.03 0.28 -0.57
CA MET A 115 -3.42 0.27 -1.04
C MET A 115 -4.02 -1.13 -1.07
N ALA A 116 -3.26 -2.14 -1.49
CA ALA A 116 -3.73 -3.52 -1.52
C ALA A 116 -4.00 -4.06 -0.11
N SER A 117 -3.09 -3.83 0.83
CA SER A 117 -3.23 -4.26 2.23
C SER A 117 -4.37 -3.53 2.94
N ILE A 118 -4.46 -2.21 2.78
CA ILE A 118 -5.50 -1.36 3.37
C ILE A 118 -6.89 -1.78 2.86
N GLY A 119 -7.02 -2.10 1.56
CA GLY A 119 -8.26 -2.60 0.99
C GLY A 119 -8.77 -3.87 1.68
N VAL A 120 -7.87 -4.80 1.99
CA VAL A 120 -8.21 -6.00 2.77
C VAL A 120 -8.59 -5.64 4.20
N ALA A 121 -7.81 -4.75 4.85
CA ALA A 121 -8.08 -4.30 6.22
C ALA A 121 -9.49 -3.69 6.37
N ILE A 122 -9.92 -2.84 5.41
CA ILE A 122 -11.28 -2.29 5.38
C ILE A 122 -12.31 -3.41 5.31
N GLY A 123 -12.10 -4.42 4.44
CA GLY A 123 -13.04 -5.52 4.22
C GLY A 123 -13.27 -6.43 5.42
N VAL A 124 -12.30 -6.51 6.34
CA VAL A 124 -12.38 -7.35 7.55
C VAL A 124 -12.60 -6.57 8.85
N SER A 125 -12.67 -5.23 8.77
CA SER A 125 -12.92 -4.37 9.93
C SER A 125 -14.41 -4.31 10.25
N ALA A 126 -14.80 -4.76 11.44
CA ALA A 126 -16.16 -4.70 11.95
C ALA A 126 -16.43 -3.41 12.73
N ARG A 127 -15.43 -2.84 13.39
CA ARG A 127 -15.54 -1.60 14.18
C ARG A 127 -15.46 -0.37 13.29
N SER A 128 -16.34 0.59 13.53
CA SER A 128 -16.42 1.82 12.73
C SER A 128 -15.17 2.68 12.85
N ASP A 129 -14.54 2.76 14.01
CA ASP A 129 -13.31 3.56 14.22
C ASP A 129 -12.13 2.97 13.43
N VAL A 130 -11.95 1.64 13.44
CA VAL A 130 -10.90 0.95 12.68
C VAL A 130 -11.16 1.05 11.18
N SER A 131 -12.41 0.78 10.75
CA SER A 131 -12.80 0.89 9.34
C SER A 131 -12.60 2.33 8.81
N ASN A 132 -12.94 3.34 9.60
CA ASN A 132 -12.76 4.75 9.22
C ASN A 132 -11.26 5.14 9.18
N PHE A 133 -10.45 4.63 10.11
CA PHE A 133 -9.00 4.82 10.05
C PHE A 133 -8.44 4.31 8.71
N PHE A 134 -8.70 3.05 8.35
CA PHE A 134 -8.18 2.48 7.10
C PHE A 134 -8.76 3.14 5.85
N ARG A 135 -10.02 3.60 5.87
CA ARG A 135 -10.60 4.38 4.75
C ARG A 135 -9.88 5.71 4.55
N ASN A 136 -9.63 6.45 5.62
CA ASN A 136 -8.92 7.72 5.55
C ASN A 136 -7.48 7.51 5.07
N LEU A 137 -6.83 6.48 5.56
CA LEU A 137 -5.49 6.09 5.12
C LEU A 137 -5.47 5.74 3.62
N LEU A 138 -6.45 4.97 3.12
CA LEU A 138 -6.56 4.65 1.69
C LEU A 138 -6.66 5.90 0.83
N ILE A 139 -7.41 6.90 1.27
CA ILE A 139 -7.52 8.20 0.57
C ILE A 139 -6.15 8.87 0.52
N SER A 140 -5.50 9.03 1.67
CA SER A 140 -4.19 9.71 1.75
C SER A 140 -3.12 9.02 0.89
N VAL A 141 -3.06 7.68 0.96
CA VAL A 141 -2.12 6.87 0.18
C VAL A 141 -2.40 6.96 -1.31
N SER A 142 -3.67 6.91 -1.72
CA SER A 142 -4.03 7.02 -3.14
C SER A 142 -3.74 8.40 -3.73
N GLU A 143 -3.92 9.46 -2.95
CA GLU A 143 -3.55 10.83 -3.34
C GLU A 143 -2.02 10.99 -3.48
N LEU A 144 -1.25 10.43 -2.55
CA LEU A 144 0.22 10.45 -2.63
C LEU A 144 0.69 9.65 -3.84
N HIS A 145 0.11 8.47 -4.09
CA HIS A 145 0.38 7.68 -5.29
C HIS A 145 0.13 8.47 -6.59
N ASP A 146 -1.00 9.19 -6.68
CA ASP A 146 -1.30 10.00 -7.87
C ASP A 146 -0.30 11.14 -8.05
N LYS A 147 0.14 11.80 -6.97
CA LYS A 147 1.19 12.82 -7.01
C LYS A 147 2.53 12.21 -7.50
N ALA A 148 2.94 11.07 -6.92
CA ALA A 148 4.17 10.38 -7.33
C ALA A 148 4.12 9.96 -8.80
N ARG A 149 2.99 9.39 -9.25
CA ARG A 149 2.76 9.02 -10.65
C ARG A 149 2.89 10.22 -11.60
N LYS A 150 2.36 11.39 -11.25
CA LYS A 150 2.48 12.61 -12.05
C LYS A 150 3.94 13.05 -12.19
N VAL A 151 4.70 13.03 -11.09
CA VAL A 151 6.14 13.35 -11.11
C VAL A 151 6.92 12.33 -11.93
N MET A 152 6.59 11.02 -11.81
CA MET A 152 7.23 9.99 -12.63
C MET A 152 6.96 10.17 -14.13
N LEU A 153 5.73 10.54 -14.50
CA LEU A 153 5.35 10.80 -15.89
C LEU A 153 6.09 12.03 -16.45
N SER A 154 6.15 13.13 -15.69
CA SER A 154 6.86 14.34 -16.11
C SER A 154 8.36 14.13 -16.31
N LYS A 155 8.97 13.26 -15.46
CA LYS A 155 10.39 12.90 -15.56
C LYS A 155 10.68 11.76 -16.56
N GLY A 156 9.64 11.17 -17.18
CA GLY A 156 9.81 10.09 -18.15
C GLY A 156 10.28 8.75 -17.55
N VAL A 157 10.15 8.58 -16.22
CA VAL A 157 10.60 7.36 -15.50
C VAL A 157 9.45 6.41 -15.15
N TYR A 158 8.21 6.74 -15.56
CA TYR A 158 7.06 5.88 -15.32
C TYR A 158 7.01 4.72 -16.31
N VAL A 159 7.17 3.49 -15.78
CA VAL A 159 7.08 2.27 -16.60
C VAL A 159 5.61 1.91 -16.79
N ARG A 160 5.13 2.05 -18.03
CA ARG A 160 3.76 1.63 -18.39
C ARG A 160 3.69 0.12 -18.61
N SER A 161 2.52 -0.45 -18.29
CA SER A 161 2.23 -1.84 -18.65
C SER A 161 2.25 -2.04 -20.16
N ALA A 162 2.53 -3.27 -20.61
CA ALA A 162 2.49 -3.62 -22.02
C ALA A 162 1.09 -3.36 -22.59
N GLN A 163 1.04 -2.79 -23.79
CA GLN A 163 -0.21 -2.62 -24.51
C GLN A 163 -0.54 -3.93 -25.24
N ILE A 164 -1.79 -4.30 -25.18
CA ILE A 164 -2.32 -5.46 -25.91
C ILE A 164 -3.21 -4.91 -27.02
N PRO A 165 -2.97 -5.30 -28.30
CA PRO A 165 -3.86 -4.89 -29.39
C PRO A 165 -5.29 -5.37 -29.12
N SER A 166 -6.28 -4.54 -29.45
CA SER A 166 -7.67 -4.96 -29.37
C SER A 166 -7.92 -6.12 -30.33
N PRO A 167 -8.56 -7.21 -29.89
CA PRO A 167 -8.96 -8.27 -30.80
C PRO A 167 -10.10 -7.79 -31.73
N ASP A 168 -10.12 -8.26 -32.94
CA ASP A 168 -11.18 -7.91 -33.92
C ASP A 168 -12.56 -8.41 -33.48
N LYS A 169 -12.61 -9.48 -32.69
CA LYS A 169 -13.83 -10.07 -32.14
C LYS A 169 -13.58 -10.70 -30.78
N VAL A 170 -14.62 -10.83 -29.98
CA VAL A 170 -14.61 -11.64 -28.76
C VAL A 170 -14.75 -13.10 -29.20
N ASP A 171 -13.84 -13.96 -28.71
CA ASP A 171 -13.86 -15.38 -28.99
C ASP A 171 -13.61 -16.17 -27.71
N PHE A 172 -14.13 -17.41 -27.65
CA PHE A 172 -13.87 -18.32 -26.54
C PHE A 172 -12.77 -19.30 -26.94
N ILE A 173 -11.92 -19.66 -25.99
CA ILE A 173 -10.89 -20.68 -26.19
C ILE A 173 -11.56 -22.05 -26.10
N ASP A 174 -11.90 -22.64 -27.26
CA ASP A 174 -12.60 -23.91 -27.35
C ASP A 174 -11.78 -25.13 -26.89
N LYS A 175 -10.46 -25.05 -26.95
CA LYS A 175 -9.54 -26.15 -26.54
C LYS A 175 -8.30 -25.60 -25.87
N GLN A 176 -8.16 -25.86 -24.57
CA GLN A 176 -6.90 -25.68 -23.84
C GLN A 176 -6.19 -27.03 -23.72
N GLY A 177 -5.43 -27.40 -24.76
CA GLY A 177 -4.63 -28.63 -24.77
C GLY A 177 -3.29 -28.44 -24.08
N PHE A 178 -3.23 -28.46 -22.76
CA PHE A 178 -1.97 -28.35 -22.00
C PHE A 178 -1.01 -29.53 -22.20
N LEU A 179 -1.52 -30.70 -22.63
CA LEU A 179 -0.73 -31.94 -22.78
C LEU A 179 0.07 -32.02 -24.05
N PHE A 180 -0.30 -31.31 -25.13
CA PHE A 180 0.39 -31.36 -26.42
C PHE A 180 1.43 -30.26 -26.62
N ASP A 181 1.46 -29.22 -25.81
CA ASP A 181 2.48 -28.15 -25.86
C ASP A 181 3.87 -28.66 -25.45
N PHE A 182 3.96 -29.76 -24.70
CA PHE A 182 5.22 -30.40 -24.33
C PHE A 182 5.93 -31.07 -25.51
N LEU A 183 5.20 -31.40 -26.59
CA LEU A 183 5.73 -32.05 -27.82
C LEU A 183 5.99 -31.07 -28.96
N GLY A 184 5.87 -29.79 -28.78
CA GLY A 184 6.60 -28.78 -29.57
C GLY A 184 6.00 -28.30 -30.86
N SER A 185 4.69 -28.44 -31.16
CA SER A 185 4.19 -28.05 -32.49
C SER A 185 3.26 -26.81 -32.55
N HIS A 186 2.65 -26.36 -31.46
CA HIS A 186 1.81 -25.16 -31.47
C HIS A 186 2.00 -24.32 -30.20
N LYS A 187 2.77 -23.25 -30.30
CA LYS A 187 2.90 -22.24 -29.24
C LYS A 187 1.56 -21.51 -29.07
N ARG A 188 0.86 -21.78 -28.01
CA ARG A 188 -0.32 -21.04 -27.66
C ARG A 188 0.04 -19.57 -27.34
N PRO A 189 -0.64 -18.57 -27.90
CA PRO A 189 -0.46 -17.19 -27.48
C PRO A 189 -0.91 -17.03 -26.02
N LEU A 190 -0.17 -16.25 -25.25
CA LEU A 190 -0.55 -15.90 -23.88
C LEU A 190 -1.85 -15.10 -23.91
N THR A 191 -2.75 -15.39 -22.96
CA THR A 191 -3.95 -14.58 -22.75
C THR A 191 -3.58 -13.23 -22.16
N ALA A 192 -4.47 -12.23 -22.29
CA ALA A 192 -4.28 -10.92 -21.70
C ALA A 192 -4.06 -11.00 -20.18
N ILE A 193 -4.75 -11.91 -19.49
CA ILE A 193 -4.61 -12.14 -18.04
C ILE A 193 -3.21 -12.67 -17.71
N GLU A 194 -2.72 -13.66 -18.47
CA GLU A 194 -1.38 -14.24 -18.27
C GLU A 194 -0.27 -13.21 -18.50
N ILE A 195 -0.38 -12.40 -19.56
CA ILE A 195 0.56 -11.30 -19.83
C ILE A 195 0.55 -10.29 -18.68
N THR A 196 -0.63 -9.92 -18.18
CA THR A 196 -0.77 -8.98 -17.07
C THR A 196 -0.13 -9.53 -15.79
N HIS A 197 -0.37 -10.81 -15.46
CA HIS A 197 0.23 -11.46 -14.29
C HIS A 197 1.75 -11.59 -14.40
N LEU A 198 2.25 -11.96 -15.57
CA LEU A 198 3.70 -11.99 -15.83
C LEU A 198 4.33 -10.60 -15.65
N PHE A 199 3.68 -9.56 -16.18
CA PHE A 199 4.17 -8.20 -16.09
C PHE A 199 4.19 -7.71 -14.61
N ILE A 200 3.12 -7.94 -13.85
CA ILE A 200 3.04 -7.60 -12.41
C ILE A 200 4.14 -8.35 -11.64
N ASN A 201 4.33 -9.65 -11.91
CA ASN A 201 5.36 -10.44 -11.24
C ASN A 201 6.78 -9.98 -11.59
N ILE A 202 7.03 -9.57 -12.84
CA ILE A 202 8.32 -8.99 -13.24
C ILE A 202 8.55 -7.66 -12.54
N GLN A 203 7.56 -6.77 -12.53
CA GLN A 203 7.69 -5.47 -11.84
C GLN A 203 7.94 -5.61 -10.34
N THR A 204 7.28 -6.58 -9.68
CA THR A 204 7.49 -6.82 -8.25
C THR A 204 8.85 -7.43 -7.93
N LYS A 205 9.41 -8.25 -8.83
CA LYS A 205 10.69 -8.94 -8.59
C LYS A 205 11.93 -8.20 -9.10
N CYS A 206 11.78 -7.38 -10.14
CA CYS A 206 12.93 -6.64 -10.70
C CYS A 206 13.19 -5.30 -9.98
N ASN A 207 12.28 -4.86 -9.12
CA ASN A 207 12.39 -3.61 -8.37
C ASN A 207 12.50 -3.85 -6.85
N GLY A 208 12.73 -5.08 -6.41
CA GLY A 208 12.97 -5.47 -5.01
C GLY A 208 14.44 -5.75 -4.73
#